data_9dc42da6edb587f59e76f873042871f9
#
_entry.id   9dc42da6edb587f59e76f873042871f9
#
_cell.length_a   1.000
_cell.length_b   1.000
_cell.length_c   1.000
_cell.angle_alpha   90.00
_cell.angle_beta   90.00
_cell.angle_gamma   90.00
#
_symmetry.space_group_name_H-M   'P 1'
#
loop_
_entity.id
_entity.type
_entity.pdbx_description
1 polymer ?
#
loop_
_entity_poly.entity_id
_entity_poly.type
_entity_poly.pdbx_seq_one_letter_code
_entity_poly.pdbx_strand_id
1 'polypeptide(L)'
;MFTLSATLRAILLLSPTLTLYGCGDARDLSAKEISSASSSPQPFNLLSIEVSDSGIATFDWDDSSGASEYIICKKNDSQNNECEELLTVTSGTTGTVNIGSILETAVSEYFILAKNEELVTLSNKRSIESSELANLITYVKASNTNSSDNFGNSISLSADGNTLAVGADREDSNSTSLNGDQANDDATTSGAVYLFRYKSNQWSQQAYIKAPNAEASDTFGSSVSLSSDGNTLVVGAQGEEGGVPGINGDPTDNSIPNAGAAYIFTFDGTDWNHQTYVKASNPGDGDHFGIAVALSPDGRTLAVGADGESSDLNGTYALSPVDNDLYSDAGAVYLFRYNGSNWIQEAYIKASNTESSDRFGSSLSLSHNGNTLAVGAKDEDSAATGVNGDQFNNDSFSSGAVYLFRFDGSNWIQQAYIKASDTSSSGYFGASVSLSSNGNLLGVGGYGQNSRNGAAYVYQFDGSDWSEQAYLTASNAESFDYFGNSVALSPEGNSLLVGAFSEGSNSIGVNGEQTDNSAGSSGAAYLFRFDGSLWKQEFYIKPSNTESLDRFGLSVSLSSNGSRFAISTERESSSATGINGDQSDNSASSSGAVYIY
;
A
#
# COMPACT_ATOMS: atom_id res chain seq x y z
N MET A 1 48.83 -28.03 8.56
CA MET A 1 49.56 -29.02 9.34
C MET A 1 48.61 -29.58 10.39
N PHE A 2 48.51 -30.90 10.45
CA PHE A 2 47.65 -31.77 11.27
C PHE A 2 46.22 -31.93 10.75
N THR A 3 45.97 -32.86 9.91
CA THR A 3 45.75 -34.32 9.78
C THR A 3 44.60 -34.90 10.59
N LEU A 4 43.64 -35.38 9.79
CA LEU A 4 42.77 -36.56 9.83
C LEU A 4 42.69 -37.42 11.09
N SER A 5 41.49 -37.89 11.44
CA SER A 5 41.26 -39.33 11.62
C SER A 5 39.77 -39.69 11.49
N ALA A 6 39.46 -40.52 10.51
CA ALA A 6 38.22 -41.28 10.37
C ALA A 6 38.27 -42.53 11.24
N THR A 7 37.17 -42.93 11.84
CA THR A 7 37.05 -44.30 12.39
C THR A 7 35.67 -44.89 12.03
N LEU A 8 35.73 -45.79 11.07
CA LEU A 8 34.71 -46.77 10.69
C LEU A 8 34.62 -47.83 11.78
N ARG A 9 33.44 -48.20 12.25
CA ARG A 9 33.21 -49.49 12.94
C ARG A 9 32.02 -50.21 12.33
N ALA A 10 32.37 -51.28 11.64
CA ALA A 10 31.49 -52.37 11.24
C ALA A 10 31.14 -53.25 12.45
N ILE A 11 29.90 -53.65 12.57
CA ILE A 11 29.49 -54.71 13.50
C ILE A 11 28.89 -55.88 12.72
N LEU A 12 29.48 -57.01 12.94
CA LEU A 12 29.27 -58.33 12.35
C LEU A 12 27.92 -58.93 12.77
N LEU A 13 27.30 -59.62 11.80
CA LEU A 13 26.22 -60.59 11.98
C LEU A 13 26.69 -61.81 12.79
N LEU A 14 25.92 -62.21 13.78
CA LEU A 14 26.01 -63.52 14.40
C LEU A 14 24.60 -64.13 14.50
N SER A 15 24.42 -65.18 13.73
CA SER A 15 23.29 -66.10 13.77
C SER A 15 23.49 -67.13 14.91
N PRO A 16 22.46 -67.54 15.64
CA PRO A 16 22.47 -68.78 16.35
C PRO A 16 21.50 -69.82 15.78
N THR A 17 22.00 -70.96 15.47
CA THR A 17 21.35 -72.22 15.15
C THR A 17 20.43 -72.66 16.28
N LEU A 18 19.19 -73.03 15.91
CA LEU A 18 18.22 -73.63 16.82
C LEU A 18 18.24 -75.16 16.66
N THR A 19 18.47 -75.87 17.72
CA THR A 19 18.31 -77.29 17.83
C THR A 19 16.92 -77.65 18.35
N LEU A 20 16.21 -78.50 17.59
CA LEU A 20 14.93 -79.10 17.99
C LEU A 20 15.12 -80.19 19.05
N TYR A 21 14.27 -80.21 20.08
CA TYR A 21 13.84 -81.42 20.82
C TYR A 21 12.41 -81.25 21.31
N GLY A 22 11.49 -82.00 20.86
CA GLY A 22 10.78 -83.10 21.44
C GLY A 22 9.31 -82.84 21.79
N CYS A 23 8.45 -83.59 21.11
CA CYS A 23 7.09 -84.07 21.36
C CYS A 23 6.34 -83.64 22.64
N GLY A 24 5.09 -83.24 22.45
CA GLY A 24 4.03 -83.26 23.45
C GLY A 24 2.72 -82.62 23.01
N ASP A 25 1.72 -83.46 22.69
CA ASP A 25 0.25 -83.30 22.68
C ASP A 25 -0.41 -82.19 21.87
N ALA A 26 -1.06 -82.64 20.83
CA ALA A 26 -2.10 -81.93 20.11
C ALA A 26 -3.29 -81.59 21.03
N ARG A 27 -3.54 -80.36 21.31
CA ARG A 27 -4.85 -79.81 21.66
C ARG A 27 -5.27 -78.76 20.64
N ASP A 28 -6.40 -79.04 20.02
CA ASP A 28 -7.16 -78.21 19.15
C ASP A 28 -7.35 -76.80 19.76
N LEU A 29 -6.63 -75.79 19.27
CA LEU A 29 -6.88 -74.40 19.53
C LEU A 29 -7.48 -73.82 18.23
N SER A 30 -8.82 -73.72 18.25
CA SER A 30 -9.61 -72.95 17.31
C SER A 30 -8.86 -71.68 16.92
N ALA A 31 -8.77 -71.40 15.62
CA ALA A 31 -8.27 -70.18 15.04
C ALA A 31 -8.90 -68.95 15.72
N LYS A 32 -8.18 -68.36 16.67
CA LYS A 32 -8.45 -67.05 17.16
C LYS A 32 -8.09 -66.13 16.02
N GLU A 33 -9.08 -65.40 15.52
CA GLU A 33 -8.94 -64.40 14.47
C GLU A 33 -7.61 -63.64 14.64
N ILE A 34 -6.75 -63.77 13.64
CA ILE A 34 -5.63 -62.84 13.45
C ILE A 34 -6.32 -61.50 13.19
N SER A 35 -6.34 -60.64 14.21
CA SER A 35 -6.72 -59.25 14.00
C SER A 35 -5.93 -58.73 12.79
N SER A 36 -6.61 -58.34 11.76
CA SER A 36 -6.02 -57.75 10.57
C SER A 36 -5.04 -56.68 11.01
N ALA A 37 -3.76 -56.89 10.72
CA ALA A 37 -2.81 -55.79 10.87
C ALA A 37 -3.35 -54.59 10.12
N SER A 38 -3.58 -53.48 10.80
CA SER A 38 -4.08 -52.26 10.18
C SER A 38 -3.10 -51.89 9.06
N SER A 39 -3.59 -51.94 7.81
CA SER A 39 -2.79 -51.51 6.67
C SER A 39 -2.71 -49.97 6.64
N SER A 40 -1.55 -49.42 6.26
CA SER A 40 -1.45 -47.97 6.02
C SER A 40 -2.56 -47.48 5.07
N PRO A 41 -3.12 -46.30 5.31
CA PRO A 41 -4.02 -45.66 4.33
C PRO A 41 -3.39 -45.65 2.94
N GLN A 42 -4.17 -45.87 1.89
CA GLN A 42 -3.68 -45.92 0.51
C GLN A 42 -3.33 -44.49 0.00
N PRO A 43 -2.41 -44.34 -0.98
CA PRO A 43 -2.13 -43.07 -1.62
C PRO A 43 -3.40 -42.41 -2.20
N PHE A 44 -3.51 -41.11 -2.04
CA PHE A 44 -4.66 -40.29 -2.47
C PHE A 44 -4.19 -38.86 -2.79
N ASN A 45 -5.07 -38.01 -3.33
CA ASN A 45 -4.74 -36.65 -3.72
C ASN A 45 -5.66 -35.63 -3.04
N LEU A 46 -5.11 -34.46 -2.72
CA LEU A 46 -5.86 -33.22 -2.52
C LEU A 46 -6.26 -32.71 -3.92
N LEU A 47 -7.55 -32.63 -4.20
CA LEU A 47 -8.14 -32.35 -5.51
C LEU A 47 -8.28 -30.85 -5.75
N SER A 48 -8.90 -30.14 -4.81
CA SER A 48 -9.16 -28.69 -4.90
C SER A 48 -9.07 -28.00 -3.55
N ILE A 49 -8.85 -26.69 -3.59
CA ILE A 49 -9.03 -25.76 -2.48
C ILE A 49 -9.79 -24.58 -3.06
N GLU A 50 -11.03 -24.37 -2.64
CA GLU A 50 -11.89 -23.26 -3.07
C GLU A 50 -12.07 -22.29 -1.91
N VAL A 51 -12.02 -20.99 -2.18
CA VAL A 51 -12.13 -19.95 -1.15
C VAL A 51 -13.37 -19.09 -1.39
N SER A 52 -14.19 -18.94 -0.36
CA SER A 52 -15.35 -18.04 -0.39
C SER A 52 -14.99 -16.62 0.02
N ASP A 53 -15.83 -15.63 -0.35
CA ASP A 53 -15.72 -14.22 0.04
C ASP A 53 -15.70 -13.99 1.57
N SER A 54 -16.17 -14.98 2.33
CA SER A 54 -16.14 -14.95 3.80
C SER A 54 -14.83 -15.45 4.42
N GLY A 55 -13.83 -15.81 3.60
CA GLY A 55 -12.54 -16.33 4.06
C GLY A 55 -12.60 -17.79 4.52
N ILE A 56 -13.54 -18.56 4.03
CA ILE A 56 -13.64 -20.00 4.30
C ILE A 56 -13.06 -20.77 3.12
N ALA A 57 -11.99 -21.53 3.36
CA ALA A 57 -11.43 -22.46 2.40
C ALA A 57 -12.09 -23.83 2.53
N THR A 58 -12.57 -24.37 1.40
CA THR A 58 -13.10 -25.72 1.27
C THR A 58 -12.05 -26.60 0.60
N PHE A 59 -11.67 -27.67 1.26
CA PHE A 59 -10.70 -28.66 0.80
C PHE A 59 -11.44 -29.92 0.37
N ASP A 60 -11.19 -30.40 -0.85
CA ASP A 60 -11.73 -31.67 -1.36
C ASP A 60 -10.58 -32.61 -1.73
N TRP A 61 -10.70 -33.90 -1.35
CA TRP A 61 -9.67 -34.92 -1.59
C TRP A 61 -10.26 -36.27 -1.96
N ASP A 62 -9.42 -37.15 -2.55
CA ASP A 62 -9.77 -38.53 -2.81
C ASP A 62 -9.96 -39.33 -1.51
N ASP A 63 -10.83 -40.31 -1.50
CA ASP A 63 -10.90 -41.27 -0.40
C ASP A 63 -9.63 -42.13 -0.35
N SER A 64 -9.07 -42.29 0.85
CA SER A 64 -7.92 -43.17 1.11
C SER A 64 -8.39 -44.45 1.79
N SER A 65 -8.47 -45.54 1.05
CA SER A 65 -8.89 -46.84 1.58
C SER A 65 -8.02 -47.21 2.80
N GLY A 66 -8.68 -47.52 3.90
CA GLY A 66 -8.03 -47.85 5.18
C GLY A 66 -7.82 -46.64 6.12
N ALA A 67 -8.16 -45.43 5.72
CA ALA A 67 -8.17 -44.29 6.62
C ALA A 67 -9.36 -44.35 7.59
N SER A 68 -9.14 -43.95 8.84
CA SER A 68 -10.19 -43.74 9.84
C SER A 68 -10.48 -42.24 10.07
N GLU A 69 -9.54 -41.38 9.71
CA GLU A 69 -9.66 -39.93 9.81
C GLU A 69 -8.73 -39.23 8.81
N TYR A 70 -9.04 -37.96 8.51
CA TYR A 70 -8.24 -37.08 7.69
C TYR A 70 -7.91 -35.81 8.50
N ILE A 71 -6.70 -35.26 8.32
CA ILE A 71 -6.29 -34.02 8.94
C ILE A 71 -5.87 -33.04 7.85
N ILE A 72 -6.52 -31.87 7.81
CA ILE A 72 -6.11 -30.77 6.94
C ILE A 72 -4.91 -30.08 7.60
N CYS A 73 -3.80 -30.01 6.89
CA CYS A 73 -2.54 -29.47 7.34
C CYS A 73 -2.13 -28.25 6.53
N LYS A 74 -1.64 -27.20 7.21
CA LYS A 74 -0.79 -26.18 6.64
C LYS A 74 0.66 -26.59 6.85
N LYS A 75 1.51 -26.45 5.83
CA LYS A 75 2.93 -26.78 5.92
C LYS A 75 3.64 -25.77 6.84
N ASN A 76 4.35 -26.27 7.82
CA ASN A 76 5.18 -25.47 8.70
C ASN A 76 6.64 -25.55 8.27
N ASP A 77 7.19 -24.48 7.66
CA ASP A 77 8.57 -24.43 7.16
C ASP A 77 9.62 -24.35 8.29
N SER A 78 9.22 -23.95 9.50
CA SER A 78 10.13 -23.83 10.65
C SER A 78 10.51 -25.17 11.28
N GLN A 79 9.80 -26.27 10.95
CA GLN A 79 9.97 -27.60 11.55
C GLN A 79 9.96 -28.76 10.52
N ASN A 80 10.81 -28.75 9.51
CA ASN A 80 11.05 -29.91 8.61
C ASN A 80 9.79 -30.57 8.00
N ASN A 81 8.87 -29.81 7.41
CA ASN A 81 7.61 -30.32 6.82
C ASN A 81 6.59 -30.87 7.83
N GLU A 82 6.58 -30.44 9.05
CA GLU A 82 5.54 -30.83 10.00
C GLU A 82 4.21 -30.17 9.67
N CYS A 83 3.11 -30.89 9.99
CA CYS A 83 1.75 -30.45 9.84
C CYS A 83 1.38 -29.47 10.95
N GLU A 84 1.02 -28.25 10.60
CA GLU A 84 0.17 -27.41 11.44
C GLU A 84 -1.27 -27.87 11.21
N GLU A 85 -1.85 -28.56 12.18
CA GLU A 85 -3.20 -29.11 12.09
C GLU A 85 -4.24 -27.99 12.09
N LEU A 86 -5.04 -27.92 11.02
CA LEU A 86 -6.13 -26.94 10.89
C LEU A 86 -7.49 -27.54 11.22
N LEU A 87 -7.74 -28.80 10.82
CA LEU A 87 -9.01 -29.49 11.04
C LEU A 87 -8.81 -30.99 10.96
N THR A 88 -9.47 -31.75 11.87
CA THR A 88 -9.65 -33.21 11.77
C THR A 88 -11.04 -33.56 11.27
N VAL A 89 -11.11 -34.39 10.22
CA VAL A 89 -12.35 -34.87 9.59
C VAL A 89 -12.45 -36.38 9.76
N THR A 90 -13.48 -36.87 10.47
CA THR A 90 -13.69 -38.30 10.77
C THR A 90 -14.64 -39.01 9.81
N SER A 91 -15.23 -38.27 8.87
CA SER A 91 -16.11 -38.85 7.83
C SER A 91 -16.19 -37.92 6.62
N GLY A 92 -16.16 -38.53 5.42
CA GLY A 92 -16.19 -37.79 4.15
C GLY A 92 -14.80 -37.34 3.67
N THR A 93 -14.76 -36.71 2.51
CA THR A 93 -13.57 -36.30 1.77
C THR A 93 -13.57 -34.79 1.49
N THR A 94 -14.22 -34.03 2.35
CA THR A 94 -14.27 -32.57 2.29
C THR A 94 -14.19 -31.98 3.70
N GLY A 95 -13.59 -30.80 3.82
CA GLY A 95 -13.51 -30.07 5.08
C GLY A 95 -13.33 -28.57 4.86
N THR A 96 -13.83 -27.76 5.79
CA THR A 96 -13.78 -26.30 5.68
C THR A 96 -12.96 -25.69 6.82
N VAL A 97 -12.09 -24.74 6.49
CA VAL A 97 -11.20 -24.04 7.42
C VAL A 97 -11.34 -22.54 7.20
N ASN A 98 -11.38 -21.77 8.28
CA ASN A 98 -11.25 -20.32 8.17
C ASN A 98 -9.75 -20.00 7.96
N ILE A 99 -9.41 -19.43 6.82
CA ILE A 99 -8.04 -19.04 6.47
C ILE A 99 -7.73 -17.61 6.93
N GLY A 100 -6.46 -17.37 7.27
CA GLY A 100 -5.99 -16.10 7.81
C GLY A 100 -5.93 -14.96 6.79
N SER A 101 -4.90 -14.11 6.91
CA SER A 101 -4.70 -13.01 5.97
C SER A 101 -4.38 -13.52 4.56
N ILE A 102 -4.76 -12.75 3.55
CA ILE A 102 -4.49 -13.07 2.13
C ILE A 102 -3.00 -13.29 1.86
N LEU A 103 -2.12 -12.48 2.46
CA LEU A 103 -0.67 -12.57 2.26
C LEU A 103 -0.09 -13.85 2.87
N GLU A 104 -0.49 -14.20 4.09
CA GLU A 104 -0.06 -15.44 4.72
C GLU A 104 -0.55 -16.66 3.95
N THR A 105 -1.77 -16.59 3.44
CA THR A 105 -2.39 -17.64 2.64
C THR A 105 -1.69 -17.82 1.29
N ALA A 106 -1.30 -16.73 0.64
CA ALA A 106 -0.66 -16.73 -0.69
C ALA A 106 0.71 -17.45 -0.73
N VAL A 107 1.41 -17.55 0.40
CA VAL A 107 2.71 -18.25 0.50
C VAL A 107 2.60 -19.62 1.15
N SER A 108 1.39 -20.04 1.54
CA SER A 108 1.17 -21.29 2.26
C SER A 108 0.96 -22.47 1.32
N GLU A 109 1.50 -23.63 1.69
CA GLU A 109 1.20 -24.93 1.08
C GLU A 109 0.32 -25.75 2.04
N TYR A 110 -0.66 -26.44 1.48
CA TYR A 110 -1.61 -27.29 2.20
C TYR A 110 -1.53 -28.73 1.72
N PHE A 111 -1.82 -29.68 2.61
CA PHE A 111 -1.92 -31.09 2.30
C PHE A 111 -2.84 -31.80 3.30
N ILE A 112 -3.25 -33.01 2.96
CA ILE A 112 -4.12 -33.84 3.81
C ILE A 112 -3.31 -35.01 4.34
N LEU A 113 -3.42 -35.32 5.63
CA LEU A 113 -2.97 -36.57 6.25
C LEU A 113 -4.16 -37.51 6.34
N ALA A 114 -4.09 -38.67 5.69
CA ALA A 114 -4.98 -39.79 5.95
C ALA A 114 -4.38 -40.65 7.08
N LYS A 115 -5.13 -40.93 8.12
CA LYS A 115 -4.65 -41.60 9.32
C LYS A 115 -5.49 -42.83 9.65
N ASN A 116 -4.80 -43.87 10.13
CA ASN A 116 -5.41 -45.05 10.69
C ASN A 116 -4.54 -45.51 11.89
N GLU A 117 -5.03 -45.32 13.12
CA GLU A 117 -4.28 -45.49 14.37
C GLU A 117 -2.96 -44.68 14.34
N GLU A 118 -1.81 -45.38 14.28
CA GLU A 118 -0.46 -44.78 14.25
C GLU A 118 0.09 -44.60 12.81
N LEU A 119 -0.61 -45.12 11.79
CA LEU A 119 -0.15 -45.11 10.40
C LEU A 119 -0.71 -43.93 9.66
N VAL A 120 0.14 -43.21 8.89
CA VAL A 120 -0.22 -42.01 8.14
C VAL A 120 0.21 -42.12 6.67
N THR A 121 -0.60 -41.53 5.79
CA THR A 121 -0.27 -41.32 4.37
C THR A 121 -0.62 -39.88 4.00
N LEU A 122 0.30 -39.21 3.28
CA LEU A 122 0.14 -37.82 2.87
C LEU A 122 -0.41 -37.73 1.45
N SER A 123 -1.26 -36.72 1.19
CA SER A 123 -1.62 -36.31 -0.16
C SER A 123 -0.47 -35.57 -0.84
N ASN A 124 -0.66 -35.19 -2.13
CA ASN A 124 0.11 -34.10 -2.76
C ASN A 124 -0.10 -32.81 -1.97
N LYS A 125 0.81 -31.85 -2.18
CA LYS A 125 0.72 -30.47 -1.66
C LYS A 125 0.07 -29.58 -2.70
N ARG A 126 -0.68 -28.57 -2.25
CA ARG A 126 -1.24 -27.50 -3.08
C ARG A 126 -1.14 -26.15 -2.37
N SER A 127 -0.90 -25.10 -3.14
CA SER A 127 -1.15 -23.71 -2.75
C SER A 127 -2.55 -23.31 -3.21
N ILE A 128 -3.09 -22.26 -2.62
CA ILE A 128 -4.33 -21.64 -3.09
C ILE A 128 -4.02 -20.82 -4.33
N GLU A 129 -4.82 -20.98 -5.39
CA GLU A 129 -4.63 -20.26 -6.64
C GLU A 129 -4.92 -18.76 -6.48
N SER A 130 -4.27 -17.91 -7.28
CA SER A 130 -4.45 -16.45 -7.21
C SER A 130 -5.91 -16.01 -7.45
N SER A 131 -6.64 -16.73 -8.31
CA SER A 131 -8.07 -16.50 -8.56
C SER A 131 -8.95 -16.77 -7.34
N GLU A 132 -8.59 -17.76 -6.53
CA GLU A 132 -9.29 -18.05 -5.27
C GLU A 132 -8.95 -17.00 -4.20
N LEU A 133 -7.68 -16.53 -4.15
CA LEU A 133 -7.26 -15.44 -3.27
C LEU A 133 -7.95 -14.12 -3.60
N ALA A 134 -8.34 -13.91 -4.85
CA ALA A 134 -9.07 -12.71 -5.27
C ALA A 134 -10.40 -12.53 -4.53
N ASN A 135 -11.05 -13.63 -4.09
CA ASN A 135 -12.28 -13.59 -3.30
C ASN A 135 -12.10 -13.01 -1.88
N LEU A 136 -10.84 -12.93 -1.40
CA LEU A 136 -10.51 -12.33 -0.10
C LEU A 136 -10.30 -10.81 -0.17
N ILE A 137 -10.19 -10.24 -1.36
CA ILE A 137 -9.94 -8.82 -1.57
C ILE A 137 -11.23 -8.05 -1.32
N THR A 138 -11.17 -7.08 -0.39
CA THR A 138 -12.31 -6.20 -0.19
C THR A 138 -12.35 -5.12 -1.26
N TYR A 139 -13.40 -5.11 -2.06
CA TYR A 139 -13.68 -4.12 -3.08
C TYR A 139 -14.52 -2.96 -2.53
N VAL A 140 -14.08 -1.73 -2.76
CA VAL A 140 -14.67 -0.53 -2.16
C VAL A 140 -14.99 0.48 -3.24
N LYS A 141 -16.23 0.98 -3.23
CA LYS A 141 -16.75 2.03 -4.11
C LYS A 141 -17.36 3.18 -3.30
N ALA A 142 -17.53 4.32 -3.95
CA ALA A 142 -18.34 5.42 -3.43
C ALA A 142 -19.79 4.97 -3.15
N SER A 143 -20.47 5.60 -2.20
CA SER A 143 -21.89 5.37 -1.94
C SER A 143 -22.81 5.92 -3.03
N ASN A 144 -22.32 6.89 -3.83
CA ASN A 144 -23.01 7.60 -4.93
C ASN A 144 -22.22 7.53 -6.24
N THR A 145 -21.64 6.39 -6.57
CA THR A 145 -20.77 6.19 -7.73
C THR A 145 -21.37 6.79 -9.01
N ASN A 146 -20.67 7.76 -9.62
CA ASN A 146 -20.95 8.32 -10.92
C ASN A 146 -19.75 8.20 -11.87
N SER A 147 -20.00 8.38 -13.17
CA SER A 147 -18.94 8.36 -14.18
C SER A 147 -18.00 9.55 -13.99
N SER A 148 -16.71 9.29 -14.02
CA SER A 148 -15.62 10.27 -13.92
C SER A 148 -15.41 10.89 -12.53
N ASP A 149 -15.99 10.35 -11.46
CA ASP A 149 -15.76 10.81 -10.08
C ASP A 149 -14.32 10.61 -9.60
N ASN A 150 -13.58 9.70 -10.23
CA ASN A 150 -12.19 9.36 -9.86
C ASN A 150 -12.04 8.89 -8.39
N PHE A 151 -12.99 8.14 -7.86
CA PHE A 151 -12.88 7.58 -6.51
C PHE A 151 -11.61 6.73 -6.38
N GLY A 152 -10.76 7.07 -5.42
CA GLY A 152 -9.44 6.45 -5.27
C GLY A 152 -8.29 7.26 -5.90
N ASN A 153 -8.54 8.49 -6.40
CA ASN A 153 -7.47 9.39 -6.85
C ASN A 153 -6.39 9.55 -5.77
N SER A 154 -6.78 9.67 -4.52
CA SER A 154 -5.89 9.67 -3.35
C SER A 154 -6.44 8.77 -2.25
N ILE A 155 -5.56 8.06 -1.54
CA ILE A 155 -5.94 7.20 -0.42
C ILE A 155 -4.99 7.35 0.77
N SER A 156 -5.51 7.19 1.97
CA SER A 156 -4.71 7.13 3.20
C SER A 156 -5.30 6.12 4.18
N LEU A 157 -4.48 5.20 4.66
CA LEU A 157 -4.83 4.16 5.63
C LEU A 157 -4.21 4.49 6.99
N SER A 158 -4.97 4.41 8.07
CA SER A 158 -4.43 4.57 9.43
C SER A 158 -3.39 3.51 9.78
N ALA A 159 -2.52 3.79 10.75
CA ALA A 159 -1.44 2.88 11.12
C ALA A 159 -1.92 1.50 11.61
N ASP A 160 -3.06 1.44 12.26
CA ASP A 160 -3.70 0.18 12.67
C ASP A 160 -4.43 -0.55 11.53
N GLY A 161 -4.50 0.09 10.35
CA GLY A 161 -5.19 -0.44 9.17
C GLY A 161 -6.72 -0.47 9.29
N ASN A 162 -7.33 0.27 10.21
CA ASN A 162 -8.77 0.18 10.47
C ASN A 162 -9.58 1.40 10.00
N THR A 163 -8.92 2.47 9.57
CA THR A 163 -9.57 3.65 8.96
C THR A 163 -8.95 3.92 7.60
N LEU A 164 -9.78 4.06 6.57
CA LEU A 164 -9.38 4.38 5.20
C LEU A 164 -10.09 5.66 4.77
N ALA A 165 -9.32 6.64 4.31
CA ALA A 165 -9.81 7.82 3.61
C ALA A 165 -9.59 7.64 2.11
N VAL A 166 -10.59 7.99 1.31
CA VAL A 166 -10.57 7.90 -0.16
C VAL A 166 -11.06 9.20 -0.75
N GLY A 167 -10.22 9.85 -1.53
CA GLY A 167 -10.58 11.03 -2.32
C GLY A 167 -11.27 10.65 -3.63
N ALA A 168 -12.20 11.49 -4.05
CA ALA A 168 -12.85 11.49 -5.35
C ALA A 168 -12.92 12.97 -5.81
N ASP A 169 -11.82 13.44 -6.37
CA ASP A 169 -11.57 14.85 -6.66
C ASP A 169 -12.49 15.44 -7.73
N ARG A 170 -13.22 14.59 -8.43
CA ARG A 170 -14.18 14.98 -9.48
C ARG A 170 -15.63 14.65 -9.16
N GLU A 171 -15.94 14.32 -7.93
CA GLU A 171 -17.32 14.15 -7.49
C GLU A 171 -18.07 15.50 -7.58
N ASP A 172 -19.31 15.51 -8.05
CA ASP A 172 -19.99 16.70 -8.59
C ASP A 172 -21.05 17.32 -7.65
N SER A 173 -21.24 16.80 -6.41
CA SER A 173 -22.24 17.35 -5.49
C SER A 173 -21.87 18.74 -4.98
N ASN A 174 -22.87 19.65 -4.95
CA ASN A 174 -22.74 20.97 -4.34
C ASN A 174 -23.01 20.98 -2.81
N SER A 175 -23.11 19.83 -2.19
CA SER A 175 -23.29 19.74 -0.73
C SER A 175 -22.10 20.40 0.00
N THR A 176 -22.39 21.16 1.05
CA THR A 176 -21.36 21.79 1.92
C THR A 176 -21.36 21.19 3.32
N SER A 177 -22.01 20.06 3.53
CA SER A 177 -22.15 19.43 4.83
C SER A 177 -21.68 17.98 4.86
N LEU A 178 -21.24 17.58 6.04
CA LEU A 178 -20.94 16.18 6.33
C LEU A 178 -22.18 15.31 6.16
N ASN A 179 -22.03 14.20 5.45
CA ASN A 179 -23.13 13.27 5.12
C ASN A 179 -24.33 13.97 4.45
N GLY A 180 -24.06 15.02 3.68
CA GLY A 180 -25.08 15.79 2.96
C GLY A 180 -25.65 15.06 1.74
N ASP A 181 -26.34 15.80 0.89
CA ASP A 181 -26.95 15.26 -0.32
C ASP A 181 -25.88 14.83 -1.33
N GLN A 182 -25.77 13.54 -1.56
CA GLN A 182 -24.82 12.90 -2.48
C GLN A 182 -25.43 12.68 -3.88
N ALA A 183 -26.72 12.99 -4.07
CA ALA A 183 -27.44 12.64 -5.29
C ALA A 183 -27.55 13.81 -6.28
N ASN A 184 -27.05 14.99 -5.92
CA ASN A 184 -27.01 16.12 -6.84
C ASN A 184 -25.62 16.24 -7.48
N ASP A 185 -25.59 16.68 -8.73
CA ASP A 185 -24.37 16.87 -9.52
C ASP A 185 -24.28 18.36 -9.98
N ASP A 186 -24.60 19.31 -9.09
CA ASP A 186 -24.75 20.74 -9.41
C ASP A 186 -23.44 21.54 -9.32
N ALA A 187 -22.32 20.92 -8.82
CA ALA A 187 -20.99 21.55 -8.70
C ALA A 187 -19.90 20.66 -9.31
N THR A 188 -19.78 20.73 -10.64
CA THR A 188 -18.84 19.89 -11.40
C THR A 188 -17.42 19.94 -10.83
N THR A 189 -16.84 18.75 -10.53
CA THR A 189 -15.46 18.59 -10.04
C THR A 189 -15.22 19.33 -8.70
N SER A 190 -16.26 19.49 -7.88
CA SER A 190 -16.09 20.06 -6.53
C SER A 190 -15.33 19.13 -5.59
N GLY A 191 -15.43 17.83 -5.81
CA GLY A 191 -14.73 16.78 -5.11
C GLY A 191 -15.33 16.36 -3.77
N ALA A 192 -14.99 15.17 -3.32
CA ALA A 192 -15.43 14.58 -2.06
C ALA A 192 -14.38 13.67 -1.43
N VAL A 193 -14.55 13.36 -0.15
CA VAL A 193 -13.78 12.32 0.55
C VAL A 193 -14.74 11.35 1.25
N TYR A 194 -14.46 10.08 1.13
CA TYR A 194 -15.21 9.00 1.78
C TYR A 194 -14.33 8.35 2.84
N LEU A 195 -14.89 8.17 4.04
CA LEU A 195 -14.23 7.48 5.13
C LEU A 195 -14.87 6.14 5.37
N PHE A 196 -14.01 5.13 5.44
CA PHE A 196 -14.41 3.76 5.76
C PHE A 196 -13.74 3.31 7.05
N ARG A 197 -14.46 2.51 7.84
CA ARG A 197 -13.93 1.96 9.08
C ARG A 197 -14.14 0.45 9.16
N TYR A 198 -13.09 -0.26 9.59
CA TYR A 198 -13.11 -1.69 9.85
C TYR A 198 -13.49 -1.95 11.29
N LYS A 199 -14.62 -2.61 11.50
CA LYS A 199 -15.12 -2.95 12.83
C LYS A 199 -15.88 -4.27 12.76
N SER A 200 -15.72 -5.13 13.78
CA SER A 200 -16.40 -6.45 13.83
C SER A 200 -16.16 -7.30 12.57
N ASN A 201 -14.93 -7.29 12.07
CA ASN A 201 -14.48 -8.01 10.86
C ASN A 201 -15.17 -7.56 9.56
N GLN A 202 -15.67 -6.34 9.50
CA GLN A 202 -16.32 -5.78 8.30
C GLN A 202 -15.91 -4.33 8.09
N TRP A 203 -15.73 -3.96 6.83
CA TRP A 203 -15.62 -2.57 6.41
C TRP A 203 -17.00 -1.95 6.25
N SER A 204 -17.15 -0.70 6.61
CA SER A 204 -18.36 0.08 6.35
C SER A 204 -18.00 1.54 6.13
N GLN A 205 -18.74 2.23 5.27
CA GLN A 205 -18.60 3.68 5.13
C GLN A 205 -19.06 4.36 6.42
N GLN A 206 -18.20 5.23 6.95
CA GLN A 206 -18.46 5.97 8.18
C GLN A 206 -18.94 7.39 7.87
N ALA A 207 -18.38 8.03 6.85
CA ALA A 207 -18.72 9.40 6.49
C ALA A 207 -18.52 9.67 4.99
N TYR A 208 -19.30 10.63 4.50
CA TYR A 208 -19.10 11.36 3.26
C TYR A 208 -18.79 12.81 3.63
N ILE A 209 -17.68 13.33 3.15
CA ILE A 209 -17.13 14.63 3.54
C ILE A 209 -17.00 15.53 2.31
N LYS A 210 -17.54 16.73 2.42
CA LYS A 210 -17.40 17.83 1.46
C LYS A 210 -16.70 19.01 2.11
N ALA A 211 -16.10 19.87 1.29
CA ALA A 211 -15.67 21.18 1.74
C ALA A 211 -16.86 22.00 2.23
N PRO A 212 -16.73 22.76 3.34
CA PRO A 212 -17.82 23.60 3.84
C PRO A 212 -18.18 24.77 2.90
N ASN A 213 -17.33 25.05 1.92
CA ASN A 213 -17.50 26.05 0.85
C ASN A 213 -17.41 25.40 -0.54
N ALA A 214 -17.83 24.15 -0.71
CA ALA A 214 -17.69 23.41 -1.96
C ALA A 214 -18.27 24.17 -3.16
N GLU A 215 -17.42 24.40 -4.15
CA GLU A 215 -17.76 25.03 -5.44
C GLU A 215 -17.23 24.18 -6.60
N ALA A 216 -17.67 24.50 -7.81
CA ALA A 216 -17.24 23.81 -9.01
C ALA A 216 -15.73 24.02 -9.24
N SER A 217 -15.02 22.93 -9.55
CA SER A 217 -13.56 22.90 -9.83
C SER A 217 -12.65 23.02 -8.61
N ASP A 218 -13.15 23.00 -7.39
CA ASP A 218 -12.32 23.01 -6.17
C ASP A 218 -11.41 21.79 -6.04
N THR A 219 -11.83 20.65 -6.60
CA THR A 219 -11.09 19.38 -6.54
C THR A 219 -10.79 18.89 -5.11
N PHE A 220 -11.73 19.08 -4.17
CA PHE A 220 -11.60 18.61 -2.80
C PHE A 220 -11.41 17.09 -2.76
N GLY A 221 -10.37 16.61 -2.08
CA GLY A 221 -9.99 15.20 -2.09
C GLY A 221 -8.89 14.87 -3.11
N SER A 222 -8.31 15.88 -3.79
CA SER A 222 -7.12 15.67 -4.65
C SER A 222 -5.95 15.04 -3.89
N SER A 223 -5.83 15.33 -2.61
CA SER A 223 -4.89 14.68 -1.69
C SER A 223 -5.52 14.47 -0.30
N VAL A 224 -5.19 13.35 0.37
CA VAL A 224 -5.70 13.02 1.72
C VAL A 224 -4.59 12.46 2.60
N SER A 225 -4.62 12.78 3.90
CA SER A 225 -3.69 12.23 4.89
C SER A 225 -4.37 12.03 6.25
N LEU A 226 -4.26 10.82 6.81
CA LEU A 226 -4.78 10.43 8.12
C LEU A 226 -3.69 10.42 9.18
N SER A 227 -4.03 10.80 10.41
CA SER A 227 -3.21 10.49 11.59
C SER A 227 -3.13 8.97 11.85
N SER A 228 -2.11 8.54 12.60
CA SER A 228 -1.92 7.11 12.97
C SER A 228 -3.16 6.46 13.56
N ASP A 229 -3.89 7.18 14.40
CA ASP A 229 -5.10 6.69 15.09
C ASP A 229 -6.36 6.78 14.22
N GLY A 230 -6.24 7.31 12.99
CA GLY A 230 -7.33 7.48 12.04
C GLY A 230 -8.43 8.45 12.51
N ASN A 231 -8.11 9.41 13.42
CA ASN A 231 -9.08 10.35 13.98
C ASN A 231 -8.88 11.81 13.56
N THR A 232 -7.79 12.10 12.84
CA THR A 232 -7.56 13.39 12.20
C THR A 232 -7.33 13.17 10.70
N LEU A 233 -8.05 13.88 9.87
CA LEU A 233 -7.97 13.84 8.41
C LEU A 233 -7.61 15.23 7.90
N VAL A 234 -6.66 15.30 6.98
CA VAL A 234 -6.37 16.48 6.17
C VAL A 234 -6.76 16.18 4.73
N VAL A 235 -7.39 17.14 4.08
CA VAL A 235 -7.83 17.07 2.70
C VAL A 235 -7.34 18.30 1.93
N GLY A 236 -6.71 18.09 0.80
CA GLY A 236 -6.34 19.13 -0.15
C GLY A 236 -7.44 19.39 -1.17
N ALA A 237 -7.53 20.64 -1.61
CA ALA A 237 -8.41 21.14 -2.68
C ALA A 237 -7.60 22.13 -3.51
N GLN A 238 -6.83 21.61 -4.48
CA GLN A 238 -5.85 22.40 -5.24
C GLN A 238 -6.50 23.46 -6.15
N GLY A 239 -7.76 23.26 -6.54
CA GLY A 239 -8.50 24.17 -7.40
C GLY A 239 -9.25 25.29 -6.65
N GLU A 240 -9.32 25.24 -5.32
CA GLU A 240 -10.07 26.21 -4.52
C GLU A 240 -9.57 27.65 -4.73
N GLU A 241 -10.48 28.63 -4.90
CA GLU A 241 -10.20 29.95 -5.46
C GLU A 241 -9.99 31.07 -4.41
N GLY A 242 -9.96 30.75 -3.11
CA GLY A 242 -9.86 31.76 -2.04
C GLY A 242 -8.54 32.53 -2.04
N GLY A 243 -8.63 33.87 -1.96
CA GLY A 243 -7.47 34.76 -1.89
C GLY A 243 -7.13 35.26 -0.48
N VAL A 244 -7.93 34.95 0.57
CA VAL A 244 -7.65 35.39 1.94
C VAL A 244 -6.61 34.48 2.59
N PRO A 245 -5.39 34.97 2.89
CA PRO A 245 -4.30 34.14 3.37
C PRO A 245 -4.48 33.65 4.80
N GLY A 246 -3.84 32.51 5.13
CA GLY A 246 -3.66 32.00 6.49
C GLY A 246 -4.74 31.04 6.96
N ILE A 247 -5.04 31.05 8.25
CA ILE A 247 -5.87 30.03 8.90
C ILE A 247 -7.24 30.59 9.24
N ASN A 248 -8.31 29.88 8.87
CA ASN A 248 -9.70 30.27 9.08
C ASN A 248 -10.03 31.68 8.51
N GLY A 249 -9.49 31.99 7.33
CA GLY A 249 -9.87 33.15 6.54
C GLY A 249 -11.34 33.05 6.04
N ASP A 250 -11.77 33.98 5.20
CA ASP A 250 -13.09 33.93 4.58
C ASP A 250 -13.12 32.85 3.48
N PRO A 251 -13.81 31.72 3.69
CA PRO A 251 -13.83 30.65 2.69
C PRO A 251 -14.79 30.93 1.52
N THR A 252 -15.48 32.07 1.50
CA THR A 252 -16.38 32.48 0.43
C THR A 252 -15.72 33.46 -0.54
N ASP A 253 -14.46 33.81 -0.32
CA ASP A 253 -13.68 34.65 -1.22
C ASP A 253 -13.11 33.80 -2.38
N ASN A 254 -13.49 34.11 -3.60
CA ASN A 254 -13.04 33.42 -4.81
C ASN A 254 -12.23 34.39 -5.71
N SER A 255 -11.35 35.17 -5.10
CA SER A 255 -10.61 36.22 -5.79
C SER A 255 -9.36 35.76 -6.53
N ILE A 256 -8.83 34.57 -6.25
CA ILE A 256 -7.59 34.05 -6.85
C ILE A 256 -7.80 32.62 -7.37
N PRO A 257 -7.88 32.42 -8.72
CA PRO A 257 -8.12 31.12 -9.31
C PRO A 257 -7.05 30.09 -8.95
N ASN A 258 -7.46 28.86 -8.62
CA ASN A 258 -6.55 27.73 -8.32
C ASN A 258 -5.46 28.06 -7.28
N ALA A 259 -5.73 29.00 -6.36
CA ALA A 259 -4.80 29.28 -5.26
C ALA A 259 -4.65 28.06 -4.33
N GLY A 260 -5.70 27.26 -4.24
CA GLY A 260 -5.77 26.01 -3.47
C GLY A 260 -5.99 26.19 -1.98
N ALA A 261 -6.49 25.16 -1.33
CA ALA A 261 -6.75 25.11 0.10
C ALA A 261 -6.46 23.74 0.72
N ALA A 262 -6.36 23.68 2.05
CA ALA A 262 -6.39 22.46 2.82
C ALA A 262 -7.41 22.55 3.97
N TYR A 263 -8.04 21.43 4.29
CA TYR A 263 -9.06 21.33 5.31
C TYR A 263 -8.71 20.26 6.33
N ILE A 264 -8.94 20.54 7.60
CA ILE A 264 -8.67 19.61 8.69
C ILE A 264 -9.99 19.20 9.32
N PHE A 265 -10.20 17.90 9.43
CA PHE A 265 -11.35 17.29 10.09
C PHE A 265 -10.89 16.42 11.25
N THR A 266 -11.70 16.35 12.32
CA THR A 266 -11.44 15.51 13.49
C THR A 266 -12.65 14.66 13.82
N PHE A 267 -12.39 13.42 14.26
CA PHE A 267 -13.40 12.48 14.73
C PHE A 267 -13.48 12.53 16.26
N ASP A 268 -14.66 12.83 16.82
CA ASP A 268 -14.86 12.96 18.28
C ASP A 268 -15.24 11.65 18.97
N GLY A 269 -15.24 10.54 18.24
CA GLY A 269 -15.67 9.22 18.70
C GLY A 269 -17.08 8.85 18.21
N THR A 270 -17.84 9.80 17.69
CA THR A 270 -19.19 9.64 17.14
C THR A 270 -19.28 10.18 15.72
N ASP A 271 -18.89 11.43 15.54
CA ASP A 271 -19.01 12.14 14.27
C ASP A 271 -17.68 12.80 13.86
N TRP A 272 -17.53 13.00 12.57
CA TRP A 272 -16.48 13.85 12.00
C TRP A 272 -16.91 15.30 12.08
N ASN A 273 -15.97 16.21 12.34
CA ASN A 273 -16.22 17.64 12.46
C ASN A 273 -15.15 18.40 11.69
N HIS A 274 -15.56 19.39 10.89
CA HIS A 274 -14.61 20.34 10.29
C HIS A 274 -13.97 21.16 11.42
N GLN A 275 -12.64 21.17 11.45
CA GLN A 275 -11.87 21.89 12.48
C GLN A 275 -11.28 23.19 11.95
N THR A 276 -10.68 23.15 10.75
CA THR A 276 -9.84 24.27 10.28
C THR A 276 -9.78 24.32 8.76
N TYR A 277 -9.93 25.51 8.21
CA TYR A 277 -9.62 25.88 6.83
C TYR A 277 -8.26 26.55 6.78
N VAL A 278 -7.40 26.14 5.84
CA VAL A 278 -5.99 26.56 5.75
C VAL A 278 -5.68 27.02 4.33
N LYS A 279 -5.10 28.21 4.22
CA LYS A 279 -4.57 28.78 2.97
C LYS A 279 -3.07 29.06 3.10
N ALA A 280 -2.40 29.19 1.98
CA ALA A 280 -1.06 29.75 1.89
C ALA A 280 -1.00 31.12 2.56
N SER A 281 0.15 31.49 3.12
CA SER A 281 0.38 32.86 3.64
C SER A 281 0.55 33.92 2.53
N ASN A 282 0.77 33.48 1.28
CA ASN A 282 0.92 34.27 0.06
C ASN A 282 0.19 33.58 -1.11
N PRO A 283 -1.15 33.42 -1.08
CA PRO A 283 -1.86 32.73 -2.13
C PRO A 283 -1.72 33.46 -3.47
N GLY A 284 -1.34 32.72 -4.52
CA GLY A 284 -1.19 33.18 -5.89
C GLY A 284 -2.09 32.42 -6.87
N ASP A 285 -2.28 32.98 -8.07
CA ASP A 285 -3.02 32.34 -9.15
C ASP A 285 -2.27 31.11 -9.68
N GLY A 286 -2.91 29.93 -9.58
CA GLY A 286 -2.32 28.66 -10.00
C GLY A 286 -1.28 28.08 -9.05
N ASP A 287 -1.20 28.53 -7.79
CA ASP A 287 -0.25 27.98 -6.79
C ASP A 287 -0.53 26.54 -6.43
N HIS A 288 -1.78 26.08 -6.53
CA HIS A 288 -2.22 24.73 -6.21
C HIS A 288 -1.91 24.29 -4.76
N PHE A 289 -2.03 25.21 -3.78
CA PHE A 289 -1.87 24.85 -2.38
C PHE A 289 -2.82 23.71 -2.00
N GLY A 290 -2.30 22.62 -1.46
CA GLY A 290 -3.08 21.40 -1.19
C GLY A 290 -2.96 20.33 -2.28
N ILE A 291 -2.12 20.51 -3.32
CA ILE A 291 -1.80 19.45 -4.31
C ILE A 291 -1.28 18.18 -3.61
N ALA A 292 -0.48 18.36 -2.58
CA ALA A 292 -0.02 17.31 -1.68
C ALA A 292 -0.20 17.75 -0.22
N VAL A 293 -0.71 16.86 0.62
CA VAL A 293 -0.81 17.06 2.07
C VAL A 293 -0.17 15.90 2.81
N ALA A 294 0.59 16.19 3.86
CA ALA A 294 1.14 15.20 4.77
C ALA A 294 0.90 15.61 6.22
N LEU A 295 0.12 14.82 6.93
CA LEU A 295 -0.08 14.94 8.37
C LEU A 295 0.91 14.03 9.10
N SER A 296 1.62 14.54 10.10
CA SER A 296 2.46 13.68 10.92
C SER A 296 1.59 12.61 11.61
N PRO A 297 2.07 11.37 11.75
CA PRO A 297 1.32 10.29 12.38
C PRO A 297 0.77 10.62 13.77
N ASP A 298 1.40 11.53 14.55
CA ASP A 298 0.89 12.02 15.84
C ASP A 298 -0.23 13.08 15.71
N GLY A 299 -0.59 13.47 14.48
CA GLY A 299 -1.67 14.43 14.16
C GLY A 299 -1.35 15.89 14.50
N ARG A 300 -0.07 16.28 14.68
CA ARG A 300 0.29 17.61 15.19
C ARG A 300 1.08 18.50 14.24
N THR A 301 1.65 17.95 13.20
CA THR A 301 2.37 18.70 12.17
C THR A 301 1.74 18.43 10.82
N LEU A 302 1.44 19.47 10.08
CA LEU A 302 0.88 19.41 8.72
C LEU A 302 1.85 20.07 7.76
N ALA A 303 2.22 19.37 6.70
CA ALA A 303 2.89 19.94 5.54
C ALA A 303 1.90 20.01 4.38
N VAL A 304 1.90 21.14 3.69
CA VAL A 304 1.05 21.39 2.50
C VAL A 304 1.93 21.87 1.36
N GLY A 305 1.87 21.20 0.24
CA GLY A 305 2.56 21.56 -0.99
C GLY A 305 1.73 22.50 -1.86
N ALA A 306 2.44 23.37 -2.56
CA ALA A 306 1.93 24.29 -3.58
C ALA A 306 2.92 24.24 -4.74
N ASP A 307 2.75 23.28 -5.66
CA ASP A 307 3.73 22.98 -6.71
C ASP A 307 3.76 24.03 -7.83
N GLY A 308 2.74 24.86 -7.92
CA GLY A 308 2.67 25.99 -8.82
C GLY A 308 3.18 27.33 -8.24
N GLU A 309 3.52 27.39 -6.95
CA GLU A 309 4.00 28.62 -6.31
C GLU A 309 5.26 29.15 -7.00
N SER A 310 5.28 30.46 -7.31
CA SER A 310 6.16 31.02 -8.34
C SER A 310 7.28 31.93 -7.84
N SER A 311 7.51 32.04 -6.52
CA SER A 311 8.60 32.85 -5.93
C SER A 311 10.00 32.31 -6.27
N ASP A 312 10.97 33.21 -6.50
CA ASP A 312 12.41 32.90 -6.69
C ASP A 312 13.18 32.73 -5.39
N LEU A 313 12.52 32.76 -4.24
CA LEU A 313 13.13 32.54 -2.94
C LEU A 313 13.72 31.13 -2.84
N ASN A 314 14.70 30.95 -1.98
CA ASN A 314 15.28 29.65 -1.66
C ASN A 314 15.49 29.48 -0.15
N GLY A 315 15.44 28.25 0.34
CA GLY A 315 15.64 27.92 1.76
C GLY A 315 14.38 28.05 2.62
N THR A 316 14.54 28.31 3.91
CA THR A 316 13.47 28.23 4.92
C THR A 316 13.22 29.55 5.60
N TYR A 317 11.96 29.93 5.73
CA TYR A 317 11.47 31.17 6.34
C TYR A 317 10.37 30.86 7.37
N ALA A 318 10.25 31.66 8.43
CA ALA A 318 9.16 31.49 9.42
C ALA A 318 7.77 31.85 8.83
N LEU A 319 7.71 32.82 7.94
CA LEU A 319 6.53 33.20 7.15
C LEU A 319 6.99 33.48 5.72
N SER A 320 6.10 33.37 4.76
CA SER A 320 6.43 33.77 3.40
C SER A 320 6.90 35.24 3.36
N PRO A 321 8.08 35.53 2.84
CA PRO A 321 8.47 36.88 2.46
C PRO A 321 7.59 37.36 1.31
N VAL A 322 7.77 38.60 0.90
CA VAL A 322 7.01 39.18 -0.23
C VAL A 322 7.21 38.32 -1.47
N ASP A 323 6.12 37.83 -1.98
CA ASP A 323 6.04 37.09 -3.22
C ASP A 323 6.43 37.97 -4.42
N ASN A 324 7.16 37.41 -5.38
CA ASN A 324 7.62 38.14 -6.55
C ASN A 324 7.36 37.43 -7.89
N ASP A 325 6.78 36.23 -7.89
CA ASP A 325 6.36 35.43 -9.06
C ASP A 325 7.38 35.38 -10.22
N LEU A 326 8.67 35.29 -9.90
CA LEU A 326 9.73 35.33 -10.89
C LEU A 326 10.07 33.97 -11.49
N TYR A 327 9.77 32.87 -10.77
CA TYR A 327 10.04 31.50 -11.19
C TYR A 327 8.75 30.67 -11.23
N SER A 328 8.07 30.70 -12.39
CA SER A 328 6.82 29.97 -12.61
C SER A 328 6.93 28.50 -12.22
N ASP A 329 5.95 28.01 -11.47
CA ASP A 329 5.84 26.60 -11.03
C ASP A 329 7.11 26.07 -10.30
N ALA A 330 7.84 26.94 -9.60
CA ALA A 330 9.00 26.52 -8.83
C ALA A 330 8.62 25.64 -7.64
N GLY A 331 7.46 25.91 -7.06
CA GLY A 331 6.86 25.19 -5.95
C GLY A 331 7.33 25.60 -4.57
N ALA A 332 6.48 25.36 -3.59
CA ALA A 332 6.73 25.65 -2.17
C ALA A 332 6.08 24.62 -1.24
N VAL A 333 6.53 24.59 0.02
CA VAL A 333 5.91 23.83 1.10
C VAL A 333 5.64 24.72 2.30
N TYR A 334 4.47 24.62 2.87
CA TYR A 334 4.05 25.33 4.08
C TYR A 334 3.87 24.32 5.22
N LEU A 335 4.48 24.63 6.36
CA LEU A 335 4.37 23.81 7.55
C LEU A 335 3.51 24.50 8.60
N PHE A 336 2.63 23.71 9.19
CA PHE A 336 1.75 24.15 10.27
C PHE A 336 1.89 23.20 11.46
N ARG A 337 1.85 23.77 12.67
CA ARG A 337 1.90 22.98 13.91
C ARG A 337 0.69 23.26 14.79
N TYR A 338 0.11 22.18 15.34
CA TYR A 338 -0.97 22.26 16.30
C TYR A 338 -0.44 22.41 17.72
N ASN A 339 -0.74 23.52 18.39
CA ASN A 339 -0.26 23.83 19.73
C ASN A 339 -1.15 23.30 20.87
N GLY A 340 -2.15 22.49 20.54
CA GLY A 340 -3.16 21.95 21.49
C GLY A 340 -4.46 22.74 21.49
N SER A 341 -4.53 23.89 20.81
CA SER A 341 -5.74 24.71 20.68
C SER A 341 -5.97 25.18 19.25
N ASN A 342 -4.90 25.62 18.58
CA ASN A 342 -4.96 26.16 17.23
C ASN A 342 -3.80 25.62 16.38
N TRP A 343 -4.01 25.59 15.09
CA TRP A 343 -2.95 25.44 14.09
C TRP A 343 -2.25 26.79 13.90
N ILE A 344 -0.94 26.76 13.70
CA ILE A 344 -0.11 27.94 13.48
C ILE A 344 0.88 27.61 12.38
N GLN A 345 1.07 28.50 11.39
CA GLN A 345 2.13 28.34 10.41
C GLN A 345 3.49 28.42 11.11
N GLU A 346 4.33 27.41 10.89
CA GLU A 346 5.66 27.29 11.48
C GLU A 346 6.77 27.65 10.50
N ALA A 347 6.58 27.30 9.21
CA ALA A 347 7.56 27.58 8.18
C ALA A 347 6.94 27.69 6.78
N TYR A 348 7.66 28.41 5.92
CA TYR A 348 7.57 28.41 4.46
C TYR A 348 8.91 27.93 3.91
N ILE A 349 8.89 26.94 3.03
CA ILE A 349 10.09 26.24 2.57
C ILE A 349 10.11 26.20 1.05
N LYS A 350 11.28 26.57 0.49
CA LYS A 350 11.61 26.46 -0.93
C LYS A 350 12.82 25.53 -1.11
N ALA A 351 13.02 25.02 -2.30
CA ALA A 351 14.23 24.30 -2.68
C ALA A 351 15.47 25.20 -2.50
N SER A 352 16.62 24.62 -2.17
CA SER A 352 17.88 25.35 -2.06
C SER A 352 18.41 25.86 -3.42
N ASN A 353 17.97 25.22 -4.51
CA ASN A 353 18.27 25.56 -5.91
C ASN A 353 17.00 25.87 -6.70
N THR A 354 16.04 26.57 -6.08
CA THR A 354 14.76 26.94 -6.68
C THR A 354 14.90 27.43 -8.11
N GLU A 355 14.21 26.80 -9.05
CA GLU A 355 14.11 27.19 -10.45
C GLU A 355 12.69 27.02 -11.00
N SER A 356 12.42 27.62 -12.17
CA SER A 356 11.10 27.52 -12.80
C SER A 356 10.79 26.07 -13.20
N SER A 357 9.56 25.65 -12.92
CA SER A 357 9.00 24.34 -13.29
C SER A 357 9.57 23.13 -12.52
N ASP A 358 10.33 23.34 -11.43
CA ASP A 358 10.83 22.23 -10.58
C ASP A 358 9.72 21.51 -9.84
N ARG A 359 8.59 22.20 -9.55
CA ARG A 359 7.45 21.67 -8.83
C ARG A 359 7.81 21.09 -7.45
N PHE A 360 8.61 21.84 -6.70
CA PHE A 360 8.92 21.49 -5.31
C PHE A 360 7.64 21.45 -4.46
N GLY A 361 7.43 20.38 -3.71
CA GLY A 361 6.20 20.18 -2.93
C GLY A 361 5.15 19.32 -3.64
N SER A 362 5.45 18.76 -4.83
CA SER A 362 4.54 17.85 -5.55
C SER A 362 4.29 16.53 -4.82
N SER A 363 5.16 16.11 -3.92
CA SER A 363 4.97 14.97 -3.01
C SER A 363 5.61 15.26 -1.64
N LEU A 364 4.99 14.76 -0.56
CA LEU A 364 5.35 15.08 0.81
C LEU A 364 5.25 13.86 1.73
N SER A 365 6.15 13.75 2.69
CA SER A 365 6.03 12.79 3.79
C SER A 365 6.66 13.32 5.07
N LEU A 366 5.98 13.08 6.21
CA LEU A 366 6.44 13.47 7.55
C LEU A 366 6.74 12.25 8.43
N SER A 367 7.80 12.34 9.24
CA SER A 367 8.05 11.38 10.31
C SER A 367 6.99 11.45 11.40
N HIS A 368 6.92 10.44 12.29
CA HIS A 368 5.87 10.31 13.32
C HIS A 368 5.72 11.55 14.21
N ASN A 369 6.82 12.15 14.62
CA ASN A 369 6.84 13.34 15.48
C ASN A 369 6.80 14.66 14.69
N GLY A 370 6.64 14.60 13.37
CA GLY A 370 6.59 15.75 12.49
C GLY A 370 7.90 16.58 12.46
N ASN A 371 9.06 16.00 12.77
CA ASN A 371 10.36 16.72 12.81
C ASN A 371 11.30 16.36 11.65
N THR A 372 10.93 15.43 10.79
CA THR A 372 11.62 15.14 9.53
C THR A 372 10.60 15.24 8.41
N LEU A 373 10.91 15.98 7.36
CA LEU A 373 10.09 16.19 6.18
C LEU A 373 10.87 15.78 4.93
N ALA A 374 10.27 14.96 4.09
CA ALA A 374 10.72 14.70 2.73
C ALA A 374 9.83 15.45 1.74
N VAL A 375 10.45 16.10 0.77
CA VAL A 375 9.79 16.90 -0.27
C VAL A 375 10.30 16.46 -1.64
N GLY A 376 9.38 16.04 -2.51
CA GLY A 376 9.70 15.78 -3.91
C GLY A 376 9.59 17.04 -4.78
N ALA A 377 10.47 17.14 -5.76
CA ALA A 377 10.48 18.08 -6.86
C ALA A 377 10.68 17.25 -8.14
N LYS A 378 9.57 16.70 -8.65
CA LYS A 378 9.61 15.65 -9.70
C LYS A 378 10.15 16.13 -11.03
N ASP A 379 10.09 17.42 -11.29
CA ASP A 379 10.53 18.05 -12.54
C ASP A 379 11.88 18.79 -12.41
N GLU A 380 12.59 18.70 -11.29
CA GLU A 380 13.92 19.29 -11.10
C GLU A 380 14.93 18.70 -12.10
N ASP A 381 15.81 19.56 -12.65
CA ASP A 381 16.55 19.31 -13.90
C ASP A 381 18.02 18.91 -13.73
N SER A 382 18.56 18.79 -12.51
CA SER A 382 19.96 18.45 -12.31
C SER A 382 20.32 17.03 -12.79
N ALA A 383 21.46 16.88 -13.44
CA ALA A 383 22.04 15.59 -13.80
C ALA A 383 22.91 14.97 -12.70
N ALA A 384 22.90 15.53 -11.48
CA ALA A 384 23.59 14.93 -10.33
C ALA A 384 23.05 13.53 -10.02
N THR A 385 23.83 12.72 -9.32
CA THR A 385 23.44 11.38 -8.86
C THR A 385 23.73 11.22 -7.38
N GLY A 386 22.93 10.42 -6.68
CA GLY A 386 23.13 10.10 -5.27
C GLY A 386 22.82 11.26 -4.33
N VAL A 387 23.52 11.34 -3.20
CA VAL A 387 23.25 12.29 -2.12
C VAL A 387 24.20 13.48 -2.16
N ASN A 388 23.65 14.71 -2.04
CA ASN A 388 24.38 15.97 -1.98
C ASN A 388 25.31 16.24 -3.18
N GLY A 389 24.86 15.82 -4.39
CA GLY A 389 25.53 16.16 -5.65
C GLY A 389 25.38 17.63 -6.04
N ASP A 390 25.89 17.99 -7.24
CA ASP A 390 25.75 19.34 -7.79
C ASP A 390 24.30 19.62 -8.21
N GLN A 391 23.60 20.42 -7.41
CA GLN A 391 22.18 20.76 -7.61
C GLN A 391 21.96 21.96 -8.57
N PHE A 392 23.03 22.58 -9.09
CA PHE A 392 22.95 23.79 -9.90
C PHE A 392 23.20 23.55 -11.40
N ASN A 393 23.42 22.29 -11.81
CA ASN A 393 23.45 21.95 -13.23
C ASN A 393 22.07 21.48 -13.69
N ASN A 394 21.60 21.92 -14.85
CA ASN A 394 20.27 21.60 -15.40
C ASN A 394 20.41 20.77 -16.68
N ASP A 395 21.29 19.78 -16.66
CA ASP A 395 21.64 18.99 -17.85
C ASP A 395 20.72 17.77 -18.06
N SER A 396 19.71 17.55 -17.18
CA SER A 396 18.83 16.37 -17.21
C SER A 396 17.37 16.73 -16.94
N PHE A 397 16.67 17.19 -17.97
CA PHE A 397 15.27 17.66 -17.91
C PHE A 397 14.32 16.69 -17.17
N SER A 398 13.55 17.22 -16.20
CA SER A 398 12.59 16.49 -15.36
C SER A 398 13.16 15.18 -14.78
N SER A 399 14.44 15.18 -14.40
CA SER A 399 15.05 13.99 -13.78
C SER A 399 14.54 13.78 -12.34
N GLY A 400 14.14 14.87 -11.69
CA GLY A 400 13.54 14.92 -10.37
C GLY A 400 14.55 14.87 -9.22
N ALA A 401 14.13 15.38 -8.06
CA ALA A 401 14.92 15.41 -6.82
C ALA A 401 14.05 15.21 -5.58
N VAL A 402 14.69 14.85 -4.47
CA VAL A 402 14.08 14.84 -3.13
C VAL A 402 14.93 15.66 -2.17
N TYR A 403 14.29 16.51 -1.39
CA TYR A 403 14.91 17.34 -0.36
C TYR A 403 14.44 16.85 1.01
N LEU A 404 15.38 16.68 1.92
CA LEU A 404 15.10 16.30 3.30
C LEU A 404 15.37 17.47 4.23
N PHE A 405 14.38 17.77 5.05
CA PHE A 405 14.47 18.81 6.07
C PHE A 405 14.30 18.20 7.46
N ARG A 406 15.01 18.78 8.42
CA ARG A 406 14.90 18.40 9.83
C ARG A 406 14.71 19.62 10.72
N PHE A 407 13.78 19.50 11.67
CA PHE A 407 13.54 20.52 12.69
C PHE A 407 14.51 20.33 13.85
N ASP A 408 15.32 21.38 14.16
CA ASP A 408 16.32 21.35 15.24
C ASP A 408 15.77 21.78 16.61
N GLY A 409 14.47 22.05 16.69
CA GLY A 409 13.79 22.60 17.86
C GLY A 409 13.52 24.11 17.77
N SER A 410 14.02 24.76 16.74
CA SER A 410 13.83 26.19 16.47
C SER A 410 13.61 26.49 14.99
N ASN A 411 14.35 25.82 14.12
CA ASN A 411 14.33 26.05 12.68
C ASN A 411 14.26 24.74 11.90
N TRP A 412 13.70 24.80 10.70
CA TRP A 412 13.80 23.76 9.71
C TRP A 412 15.08 23.94 8.90
N ILE A 413 15.89 22.90 8.80
CA ILE A 413 17.20 22.91 8.13
C ILE A 413 17.21 21.83 7.07
N GLN A 414 17.59 22.18 5.84
CA GLN A 414 17.82 21.18 4.79
C GLN A 414 18.99 20.28 5.21
N GLN A 415 18.70 18.99 5.33
CA GLN A 415 19.66 17.97 5.73
C GLN A 415 20.34 17.31 4.52
N ALA A 416 19.58 17.08 3.45
CA ALA A 416 20.08 16.44 2.24
C ALA A 416 19.32 16.89 0.99
N TYR A 417 20.03 16.83 -0.13
CA TYR A 417 19.52 16.83 -1.50
C TYR A 417 19.82 15.47 -2.10
N ILE A 418 18.81 14.80 -2.63
CA ILE A 418 18.91 13.40 -3.09
C ILE A 418 18.44 13.30 -4.53
N LYS A 419 19.25 12.64 -5.35
CA LYS A 419 18.96 12.26 -6.73
C LYS A 419 18.99 10.74 -6.87
N ALA A 420 18.37 10.23 -7.91
CA ALA A 420 18.51 8.82 -8.29
C ALA A 420 19.99 8.46 -8.54
N SER A 421 20.41 7.25 -8.19
CA SER A 421 21.76 6.75 -8.53
C SER A 421 21.96 6.56 -10.03
N ASP A 422 20.86 6.40 -10.78
CA ASP A 422 20.78 6.27 -12.23
C ASP A 422 20.02 7.45 -12.89
N THR A 423 20.17 8.66 -12.37
CA THR A 423 19.51 9.88 -12.86
C THR A 423 19.43 9.94 -14.38
N SER A 424 18.24 10.15 -14.89
CA SER A 424 17.97 10.25 -16.33
C SER A 424 16.89 11.29 -16.64
N SER A 425 16.96 11.91 -17.81
CA SER A 425 15.93 12.85 -18.26
C SER A 425 14.55 12.20 -18.30
N SER A 426 13.55 12.92 -17.78
CA SER A 426 12.18 12.45 -17.55
C SER A 426 12.10 11.23 -16.61
N GLY A 427 13.04 11.14 -15.67
CA GLY A 427 13.07 10.10 -14.63
C GLY A 427 12.02 10.28 -13.55
N TYR A 428 11.63 11.54 -13.30
CA TYR A 428 10.62 11.93 -12.31
C TYR A 428 10.90 11.37 -10.92
N PHE A 429 12.19 11.33 -10.52
CA PHE A 429 12.56 10.92 -9.17
C PHE A 429 11.97 11.86 -8.12
N GLY A 430 11.36 11.32 -7.08
CA GLY A 430 10.62 12.13 -6.10
C GLY A 430 9.15 12.40 -6.48
N ALA A 431 8.62 11.79 -7.53
CA ALA A 431 7.18 11.83 -7.84
C ALA A 431 6.32 11.30 -6.69
N SER A 432 6.87 10.37 -5.91
CA SER A 432 6.26 9.87 -4.68
C SER A 432 7.35 9.65 -3.62
N VAL A 433 7.09 10.06 -2.37
CA VAL A 433 8.01 9.90 -1.24
C VAL A 433 7.27 9.36 -0.01
N SER A 434 7.95 8.52 0.78
CA SER A 434 7.39 7.94 2.01
C SER A 434 8.47 7.74 3.06
N LEU A 435 8.29 8.34 4.26
CA LEU A 435 9.20 8.23 5.40
C LEU A 435 8.71 7.17 6.40
N SER A 436 9.64 6.43 6.99
CA SER A 436 9.37 5.63 8.18
C SER A 436 9.04 6.52 9.39
N SER A 437 8.37 5.94 10.41
CA SER A 437 7.98 6.67 11.63
C SER A 437 9.15 7.39 12.32
N ASN A 438 10.33 6.78 12.36
CA ASN A 438 11.51 7.38 12.98
C ASN A 438 12.21 8.42 12.10
N GLY A 439 11.76 8.60 10.85
CA GLY A 439 12.33 9.52 9.88
C GLY A 439 13.76 9.17 9.41
N ASN A 440 14.17 7.90 9.54
CA ASN A 440 15.52 7.45 9.16
C ASN A 440 15.55 6.53 7.93
N LEU A 441 14.37 6.13 7.41
CA LEU A 441 14.24 5.46 6.12
C LEU A 441 13.32 6.28 5.23
N LEU A 442 13.65 6.34 3.96
CA LEU A 442 12.93 7.06 2.92
C LEU A 442 12.76 6.13 1.71
N GLY A 443 11.52 5.88 1.31
CA GLY A 443 11.16 5.31 0.01
C GLY A 443 10.92 6.42 -0.99
N VAL A 444 11.44 6.28 -2.20
CA VAL A 444 11.28 7.24 -3.30
C VAL A 444 10.89 6.53 -4.57
N GLY A 445 9.90 7.03 -5.29
CA GLY A 445 9.52 6.58 -6.60
C GLY A 445 10.08 7.47 -7.72
N GLY A 446 10.44 6.83 -8.85
CA GLY A 446 10.89 7.48 -10.08
C GLY A 446 10.33 6.74 -11.28
N TYR A 447 9.07 7.01 -11.62
CA TYR A 447 8.31 6.21 -12.59
C TYR A 447 8.81 6.34 -14.04
N GLY A 448 9.58 7.37 -14.36
CA GLY A 448 10.15 7.59 -15.68
C GLY A 448 11.52 6.95 -15.89
N GLN A 449 12.16 6.42 -14.86
CA GLN A 449 13.48 5.78 -14.96
C GLN A 449 13.46 4.58 -15.91
N ASN A 450 14.64 4.17 -16.41
CA ASN A 450 14.80 2.99 -17.25
C ASN A 450 13.83 2.94 -18.45
N SER A 451 13.73 4.01 -19.22
CA SER A 451 12.81 4.09 -20.37
C SER A 451 11.33 3.93 -19.97
N ARG A 452 10.98 4.46 -18.80
CA ARG A 452 9.63 4.39 -18.21
C ARG A 452 9.20 2.99 -17.73
N ASN A 453 10.15 2.06 -17.53
CA ASN A 453 9.87 0.87 -16.72
C ASN A 453 9.58 1.29 -15.29
N GLY A 454 10.28 2.32 -14.84
CA GLY A 454 10.24 2.87 -13.51
C GLY A 454 11.19 2.19 -12.52
N ALA A 455 11.40 2.87 -11.39
CA ALA A 455 12.20 2.37 -10.28
C ALA A 455 11.68 2.91 -8.94
N ALA A 456 12.00 2.20 -7.87
CA ALA A 456 11.85 2.69 -6.50
C ALA A 456 13.18 2.56 -5.75
N TYR A 457 13.41 3.47 -4.83
CA TYR A 457 14.68 3.57 -4.10
C TYR A 457 14.39 3.60 -2.62
N VAL A 458 15.28 3.01 -1.83
CA VAL A 458 15.26 3.13 -0.38
C VAL A 458 16.55 3.78 0.09
N TYR A 459 16.43 4.87 0.83
CA TYR A 459 17.56 5.57 1.45
C TYR A 459 17.50 5.41 2.96
N GLN A 460 18.65 5.31 3.59
CA GLN A 460 18.80 5.19 5.03
C GLN A 460 19.70 6.31 5.58
N PHE A 461 19.28 6.88 6.71
CA PHE A 461 20.06 7.81 7.53
C PHE A 461 20.77 7.03 8.64
N ASP A 462 22.09 7.11 8.72
CA ASP A 462 22.91 6.43 9.72
C ASP A 462 23.13 7.23 11.02
N GLY A 463 22.57 8.44 11.09
CA GLY A 463 22.77 9.41 12.16
C GLY A 463 23.67 10.60 11.77
N SER A 464 24.37 10.49 10.65
CA SER A 464 25.24 11.52 10.07
C SER A 464 24.83 11.85 8.65
N ASP A 465 24.73 10.82 7.80
CA ASP A 465 24.53 10.95 6.38
C ASP A 465 23.42 10.02 5.85
N TRP A 466 22.80 10.42 4.74
CA TRP A 466 21.89 9.59 3.98
C TRP A 466 22.67 8.77 2.95
N SER A 467 22.28 7.53 2.73
CA SER A 467 22.84 6.66 1.70
C SER A 467 21.77 5.79 1.09
N GLU A 468 21.93 5.44 -0.20
CA GLU A 468 21.05 4.48 -0.86
C GLU A 468 21.26 3.09 -0.26
N GLN A 469 20.18 2.49 0.24
CA GLN A 469 20.15 1.12 0.77
C GLN A 469 19.73 0.11 -0.29
N ALA A 470 18.80 0.49 -1.17
CA ALA A 470 18.29 -0.37 -2.22
C ALA A 470 17.80 0.39 -3.44
N TYR A 471 18.02 -0.22 -4.60
CA TYR A 471 17.42 0.07 -5.89
C TYR A 471 16.50 -1.08 -6.27
N LEU A 472 15.22 -0.80 -6.55
CA LEU A 472 14.17 -1.78 -6.72
C LEU A 472 13.45 -1.61 -8.05
N THR A 473 13.18 -2.73 -8.72
CA THR A 473 12.37 -2.78 -9.95
C THR A 473 11.34 -3.91 -9.84
N ALA A 474 10.29 -3.85 -10.65
CA ALA A 474 9.34 -4.93 -10.77
C ALA A 474 10.00 -6.21 -11.32
N SER A 475 9.56 -7.39 -10.88
CA SER A 475 10.05 -8.69 -11.37
C SER A 475 9.77 -8.93 -12.86
N ASN A 476 8.71 -8.29 -13.38
CA ASN A 476 8.27 -8.36 -14.79
C ASN A 476 8.33 -6.99 -15.48
N ALA A 477 9.26 -6.12 -15.07
CA ALA A 477 9.36 -4.74 -15.57
C ALA A 477 9.40 -4.65 -17.09
N GLU A 478 8.46 -3.90 -17.68
CA GLU A 478 8.41 -3.57 -19.10
C GLU A 478 8.33 -2.05 -19.32
N SER A 479 8.60 -1.62 -20.55
CA SER A 479 8.58 -0.19 -20.88
C SER A 479 7.15 0.36 -20.77
N PHE A 480 7.02 1.49 -20.07
CA PHE A 480 5.76 2.19 -19.80
C PHE A 480 4.89 1.55 -18.71
N ASP A 481 5.41 0.65 -17.87
CA ASP A 481 4.71 0.16 -16.69
C ASP A 481 4.56 1.23 -15.62
N TYR A 482 5.48 2.20 -15.61
CA TYR A 482 5.54 3.29 -14.64
C TYR A 482 5.63 2.81 -13.17
N PHE A 483 6.41 1.76 -12.91
CA PHE A 483 6.71 1.31 -11.55
C PHE A 483 7.34 2.45 -10.73
N GLY A 484 6.87 2.65 -9.50
CA GLY A 484 7.33 3.76 -8.65
C GLY A 484 6.50 5.05 -8.80
N ASN A 485 5.35 5.03 -9.52
CA ASN A 485 4.44 6.17 -9.52
C ASN A 485 3.87 6.49 -8.14
N SER A 486 3.70 5.48 -7.31
CA SER A 486 3.25 5.60 -5.92
C SER A 486 4.07 4.65 -5.04
N VAL A 487 4.54 5.13 -3.89
CA VAL A 487 5.26 4.32 -2.91
C VAL A 487 4.72 4.56 -1.49
N ALA A 488 4.60 3.50 -0.72
CA ALA A 488 4.25 3.55 0.70
C ALA A 488 5.21 2.68 1.51
N LEU A 489 6.01 3.29 2.35
CA LEU A 489 6.88 2.62 3.32
C LEU A 489 6.11 2.38 4.61
N SER A 490 6.17 1.16 5.16
CA SER A 490 5.54 0.91 6.45
C SER A 490 6.18 1.79 7.54
N PRO A 491 5.39 2.28 8.52
CA PRO A 491 5.90 3.02 9.67
C PRO A 491 7.10 2.37 10.37
N GLU A 492 7.16 1.04 10.43
CA GLU A 492 8.29 0.28 10.99
C GLU A 492 9.51 0.22 10.04
N GLY A 493 9.35 0.54 8.76
CA GLY A 493 10.42 0.59 7.77
C GLY A 493 10.87 -0.79 7.26
N ASN A 494 10.05 -1.82 7.39
CA ASN A 494 10.38 -3.19 6.95
C ASN A 494 9.61 -3.66 5.71
N SER A 495 8.71 -2.84 5.20
CA SER A 495 7.87 -3.13 4.03
C SER A 495 7.72 -1.91 3.15
N LEU A 496 7.80 -2.09 1.83
CA LEU A 496 7.57 -1.04 0.84
C LEU A 496 6.57 -1.57 -0.20
N LEU A 497 5.46 -0.87 -0.35
CA LEU A 497 4.46 -1.13 -1.39
C LEU A 497 4.68 -0.13 -2.53
N VAL A 498 4.74 -0.62 -3.76
CA VAL A 498 5.05 0.17 -4.96
C VAL A 498 4.01 -0.09 -6.04
N GLY A 499 3.42 0.97 -6.57
CA GLY A 499 2.47 0.91 -7.68
C GLY A 499 3.16 0.98 -9.05
N ALA A 500 2.49 0.40 -10.07
CA ALA A 500 2.84 0.42 -11.48
C ALA A 500 1.55 0.49 -12.31
N PHE A 501 0.98 1.69 -12.42
CA PHE A 501 -0.40 1.88 -12.90
C PHE A 501 -0.64 1.50 -14.37
N SER A 502 0.40 1.27 -15.15
CA SER A 502 0.28 0.88 -16.57
C SER A 502 0.79 -0.53 -16.87
N GLU A 503 1.15 -1.31 -15.85
CA GLU A 503 1.47 -2.74 -16.03
C GLU A 503 0.32 -3.47 -16.72
N GLY A 504 0.62 -4.40 -17.64
CA GLY A 504 -0.32 -4.91 -18.64
C GLY A 504 -0.88 -6.31 -18.42
N SER A 505 -0.56 -7.01 -17.34
CA SER A 505 -1.03 -8.37 -17.10
C SER A 505 -2.54 -8.45 -16.82
N ASN A 506 -3.17 -9.50 -17.35
CA ASN A 506 -4.60 -9.82 -17.14
C ASN A 506 -4.85 -10.75 -15.94
N SER A 507 -3.85 -11.01 -15.10
CA SER A 507 -4.06 -11.83 -13.90
C SER A 507 -4.87 -11.10 -12.83
N ILE A 508 -5.38 -11.83 -11.84
CA ILE A 508 -6.13 -11.31 -10.69
C ILE A 508 -5.53 -11.83 -9.39
N GLY A 509 -5.79 -11.13 -8.27
CA GLY A 509 -5.39 -11.57 -6.94
C GLY A 509 -3.90 -11.39 -6.66
N VAL A 510 -3.29 -12.33 -5.95
CA VAL A 510 -1.91 -12.25 -5.46
C VAL A 510 -1.05 -13.34 -6.10
N ASN A 511 0.15 -12.98 -6.59
CA ASN A 511 1.12 -13.88 -7.23
C ASN A 511 0.58 -14.64 -8.46
N GLY A 512 -0.33 -13.99 -9.22
CA GLY A 512 -0.82 -14.53 -10.49
C GLY A 512 0.21 -14.49 -11.63
N GLU A 513 -0.21 -14.84 -12.84
CA GLU A 513 0.63 -14.85 -14.05
C GLU A 513 1.07 -13.41 -14.41
N GLN A 514 2.37 -13.17 -14.54
CA GLN A 514 2.95 -11.84 -14.77
C GLN A 514 3.36 -11.59 -16.23
N THR A 515 3.34 -12.61 -17.06
CA THR A 515 3.85 -12.51 -18.46
C THR A 515 2.74 -12.31 -19.50
N ASP A 516 1.48 -12.34 -19.08
CA ASP A 516 0.34 -12.08 -19.93
C ASP A 516 0.03 -10.58 -19.97
N ASN A 517 0.41 -9.89 -21.05
CA ASN A 517 0.20 -8.45 -21.25
C ASN A 517 -1.07 -8.14 -22.06
N SER A 518 -2.11 -8.95 -21.92
CA SER A 518 -3.35 -8.79 -22.70
C SER A 518 -4.31 -7.71 -22.16
N ALA A 519 -4.08 -7.20 -20.93
CA ALA A 519 -4.86 -6.13 -20.33
C ALA A 519 -4.04 -4.83 -20.19
N GLY A 520 -3.76 -4.17 -21.30
CA GLY A 520 -2.90 -2.97 -21.33
C GLY A 520 -3.33 -1.88 -20.34
N SER A 521 -2.40 -1.38 -19.54
CA SER A 521 -2.61 -0.37 -18.48
C SER A 521 -3.66 -0.78 -17.44
N SER A 522 -3.82 -2.08 -17.17
CA SER A 522 -4.65 -2.55 -16.06
C SER A 522 -4.04 -2.19 -14.70
N GLY A 523 -2.71 -2.14 -14.64
CA GLY A 523 -1.91 -1.78 -13.47
C GLY A 523 -1.63 -2.93 -12.52
N ALA A 524 -0.60 -2.77 -11.70
CA ALA A 524 -0.17 -3.71 -10.66
C ALA A 524 0.41 -2.98 -9.44
N ALA A 525 0.60 -3.71 -8.35
CA ALA A 525 1.41 -3.27 -7.24
C ALA A 525 2.34 -4.40 -6.76
N TYR A 526 3.42 -4.01 -6.09
CA TYR A 526 4.46 -4.92 -5.65
C TYR A 526 4.80 -4.65 -4.19
N LEU A 527 4.79 -5.67 -3.37
CA LEU A 527 5.19 -5.56 -1.98
C LEU A 527 6.60 -6.12 -1.80
N PHE A 528 7.50 -5.26 -1.32
CA PHE A 528 8.86 -5.62 -0.95
C PHE A 528 8.99 -5.73 0.56
N ARG A 529 9.77 -6.69 1.04
CA ARG A 529 10.11 -6.88 2.45
C ARG A 529 11.62 -6.82 2.66
N PHE A 530 12.01 -6.21 3.77
CA PHE A 530 13.40 -6.20 4.24
C PHE A 530 13.65 -7.39 5.17
N ASP A 531 14.55 -8.30 4.80
CA ASP A 531 14.88 -9.51 5.59
C ASP A 531 15.93 -9.27 6.68
N GLY A 532 16.31 -8.00 6.92
CA GLY A 532 17.41 -7.62 7.82
C GLY A 532 18.74 -7.38 7.09
N SER A 533 18.82 -7.72 5.81
CA SER A 533 20.01 -7.51 4.97
C SER A 533 19.68 -6.99 3.57
N LEU A 534 18.61 -7.47 2.97
CA LEU A 534 18.22 -7.12 1.60
C LEU A 534 16.70 -6.89 1.51
N TRP A 535 16.33 -5.99 0.62
CA TRP A 535 14.95 -5.82 0.16
C TRP A 535 14.66 -6.86 -0.92
N LYS A 536 13.52 -7.56 -0.80
CA LYS A 536 13.08 -8.58 -1.76
C LYS A 536 11.62 -8.36 -2.10
N GLN A 537 11.28 -8.48 -3.40
CA GLN A 537 9.88 -8.58 -3.79
C GLN A 537 9.31 -9.88 -3.23
N GLU A 538 8.24 -9.75 -2.43
CA GLU A 538 7.54 -10.88 -1.83
C GLU A 538 6.25 -11.17 -2.58
N PHE A 539 5.53 -10.11 -3.00
CA PHE A 539 4.24 -10.24 -3.67
C PHE A 539 4.14 -9.39 -4.92
N TYR A 540 3.51 -9.96 -5.93
CA TYR A 540 2.90 -9.31 -7.07
C TYR A 540 1.39 -9.27 -6.86
N ILE A 541 0.76 -8.11 -7.05
CA ILE A 541 -0.60 -7.85 -6.58
C ILE A 541 -1.42 -7.24 -7.71
N LYS A 542 -2.59 -7.82 -7.95
CA LYS A 542 -3.59 -7.39 -8.93
C LYS A 542 -4.96 -7.25 -8.25
N PRO A 543 -5.88 -6.46 -8.82
CA PRO A 543 -7.26 -6.39 -8.31
C PRO A 543 -8.01 -7.72 -8.49
N SER A 544 -9.19 -7.81 -7.91
CA SER A 544 -10.09 -8.98 -8.08
C SER A 544 -10.76 -9.03 -9.46
N ASN A 545 -10.83 -7.90 -10.19
CA ASN A 545 -11.52 -7.74 -11.47
C ASN A 545 -10.65 -6.98 -12.49
N THR A 546 -9.42 -7.41 -12.73
CA THR A 546 -8.48 -6.76 -13.66
C THR A 546 -9.10 -6.48 -15.02
N GLU A 547 -9.09 -5.21 -15.46
CA GLU A 547 -9.50 -4.79 -16.80
C GLU A 547 -8.49 -3.82 -17.42
N SER A 548 -8.51 -3.71 -18.75
CA SER A 548 -7.63 -2.78 -19.46
C SER A 548 -7.98 -1.33 -19.13
N LEU A 549 -6.96 -0.50 -18.93
CA LEU A 549 -7.04 0.93 -18.64
C LEU A 549 -7.52 1.31 -17.23
N ASP A 550 -7.73 0.37 -16.32
CA ASP A 550 -8.15 0.65 -14.95
C ASP A 550 -7.13 1.43 -14.14
N ARG A 551 -5.83 1.21 -14.40
CA ARG A 551 -4.71 1.87 -13.70
C ARG A 551 -4.60 1.50 -12.21
N PHE A 552 -4.78 0.24 -11.87
CA PHE A 552 -4.53 -0.24 -10.51
C PHE A 552 -3.09 0.04 -10.07
N GLY A 553 -2.91 0.47 -8.82
CA GLY A 553 -1.59 0.90 -8.32
C GLY A 553 -1.34 2.41 -8.48
N LEU A 554 -2.36 3.21 -8.83
CA LEU A 554 -2.24 4.66 -8.94
C LEU A 554 -1.86 5.29 -7.60
N SER A 555 -2.54 4.93 -6.53
CA SER A 555 -2.22 5.32 -5.16
C SER A 555 -2.18 4.09 -4.25
N VAL A 556 -1.19 4.04 -3.36
CA VAL A 556 -1.00 2.91 -2.44
C VAL A 556 -0.84 3.42 -1.00
N SER A 557 -1.35 2.67 -0.03
CA SER A 557 -1.23 2.99 1.39
C SER A 557 -1.11 1.73 2.24
N LEU A 558 -0.30 1.77 3.30
CA LEU A 558 0.14 0.59 4.04
C LEU A 558 -0.02 0.80 5.56
N SER A 559 -0.55 -0.20 6.26
CA SER A 559 -0.60 -0.21 7.74
C SER A 559 0.78 -0.35 8.38
N SER A 560 0.90 -0.09 9.67
CA SER A 560 2.17 -0.02 10.41
C SER A 560 3.06 -1.25 10.25
N ASN A 561 2.47 -2.43 10.36
CA ASN A 561 3.18 -3.71 10.23
C ASN A 561 3.19 -4.27 8.81
N GLY A 562 2.62 -3.54 7.84
CA GLY A 562 2.51 -3.98 6.45
C GLY A 562 1.63 -5.20 6.22
N SER A 563 0.72 -5.52 7.15
CA SER A 563 -0.19 -6.67 7.02
C SER A 563 -1.50 -6.34 6.33
N ARG A 564 -1.89 -5.06 6.31
CA ARG A 564 -3.06 -4.55 5.59
C ARG A 564 -2.64 -3.38 4.72
N PHE A 565 -3.12 -3.33 3.51
CA PHE A 565 -2.86 -2.23 2.59
C PHE A 565 -4.05 -1.98 1.67
N ALA A 566 -4.12 -0.76 1.17
CA ALA A 566 -5.11 -0.33 0.21
C ALA A 566 -4.41 0.08 -1.09
N ILE A 567 -5.00 -0.27 -2.22
CA ILE A 567 -4.52 0.07 -3.55
C ILE A 567 -5.69 0.59 -4.35
N SER A 568 -5.52 1.71 -5.02
CA SER A 568 -6.58 2.34 -5.78
C SER A 568 -6.44 2.18 -7.29
N THR A 569 -7.55 2.41 -7.96
CA THR A 569 -7.68 2.58 -9.40
C THR A 569 -8.70 3.68 -9.68
N GLU A 570 -8.29 4.76 -10.35
CA GLU A 570 -9.18 5.89 -10.65
C GLU A 570 -10.12 5.62 -11.84
N ARG A 571 -9.85 4.58 -12.64
CA ARG A 571 -10.52 4.33 -13.91
C ARG A 571 -11.35 3.06 -13.96
N GLU A 572 -11.40 2.32 -12.89
CA GLU A 572 -12.34 1.20 -12.78
C GLU A 572 -13.76 1.71 -13.04
N SER A 573 -14.56 0.96 -13.79
CA SER A 573 -15.76 1.50 -14.46
C SER A 573 -17.08 0.89 -13.96
N SER A 574 -17.08 0.13 -12.86
CA SER A 574 -18.33 -0.42 -12.29
C SER A 574 -19.22 0.67 -11.71
N SER A 575 -20.53 0.55 -11.91
CA SER A 575 -21.55 1.36 -11.24
C SER A 575 -21.94 0.85 -9.85
N ALA A 576 -21.26 -0.19 -9.33
CA ALA A 576 -21.48 -0.67 -7.98
C ALA A 576 -21.26 0.44 -6.94
N THR A 577 -21.89 0.28 -5.79
CA THR A 577 -21.77 1.22 -4.67
C THR A 577 -21.41 0.48 -3.37
N GLY A 578 -20.67 1.13 -2.48
CA GLY A 578 -20.34 0.60 -1.16
C GLY A 578 -19.29 -0.52 -1.18
N ILE A 579 -19.51 -1.58 -0.41
CA ILE A 579 -18.52 -2.65 -0.20
C ILE A 579 -18.94 -3.94 -0.92
N ASN A 580 -18.00 -4.56 -1.65
CA ASN A 580 -18.17 -5.83 -2.35
C ASN A 580 -19.41 -5.87 -3.27
N GLY A 581 -19.64 -4.76 -4.00
CA GLY A 581 -20.67 -4.69 -5.04
C GLY A 581 -20.30 -5.48 -6.31
N ASP A 582 -21.15 -5.43 -7.32
CA ASP A 582 -20.94 -6.11 -8.60
C ASP A 582 -19.77 -5.45 -9.36
N GLN A 583 -18.67 -6.17 -9.51
CA GLN A 583 -17.45 -5.72 -10.19
C GLN A 583 -17.49 -5.95 -11.71
N SER A 584 -18.50 -6.65 -12.23
CA SER A 584 -18.60 -6.99 -13.65
C SER A 584 -19.37 -5.97 -14.49
N ASP A 585 -20.00 -4.99 -13.85
CA ASP A 585 -20.74 -3.92 -14.51
C ASP A 585 -19.80 -2.73 -14.81
N ASN A 586 -19.64 -2.38 -16.08
CA ASN A 586 -18.77 -1.30 -16.55
C ASN A 586 -19.58 -0.08 -17.07
N SER A 587 -20.69 0.22 -16.44
CA SER A 587 -21.60 1.28 -16.92
C SER A 587 -21.28 2.69 -16.41
N ALA A 588 -20.37 2.84 -15.42
CA ALA A 588 -19.92 4.11 -14.86
C ALA A 588 -18.42 4.35 -15.15
N SER A 589 -18.11 4.81 -16.36
CA SER A 589 -16.72 4.99 -16.82
C SER A 589 -15.89 5.86 -15.88
N SER A 590 -14.69 5.38 -15.51
CA SER A 590 -13.75 6.09 -14.63
C SER A 590 -14.37 6.54 -13.30
N SER A 591 -15.29 5.76 -12.76
CA SER A 591 -15.87 6.02 -11.43
C SER A 591 -14.87 5.74 -10.31
N GLY A 592 -13.92 4.84 -10.55
CA GLY A 592 -12.84 4.47 -9.65
C GLY A 592 -13.22 3.47 -8.57
N ALA A 593 -12.21 2.82 -7.99
CA ALA A 593 -12.36 1.84 -6.90
C ALA A 593 -11.13 1.79 -5.99
N VAL A 594 -11.27 1.18 -4.82
CA VAL A 594 -10.17 0.84 -3.91
C VAL A 594 -10.28 -0.62 -3.49
N TYR A 595 -9.13 -1.29 -3.43
CA TYR A 595 -9.01 -2.69 -3.03
C TYR A 595 -8.20 -2.78 -1.74
N ILE A 596 -8.71 -3.54 -0.76
CA ILE A 596 -8.06 -3.73 0.54
C ILE A 596 -7.66 -5.19 0.69
N TYR A 597 -6.40 -5.38 1.06
CA TYR A 597 -5.74 -6.68 1.24
C TYR A 597 -5.40 -6.95 2.69
#